data_3642d59bff1629892aac2792edab739e
#
_entry.id   3642d59bff1629892aac2792edab739e
#
_cell.length_a   1.000
_cell.length_b   1.000
_cell.length_c   1.000
_cell.angle_alpha   90.00
_cell.angle_beta   90.00
_cell.angle_gamma   90.00
#
_symmetry.space_group_name_H-M   'P 1'
#
loop_
_entity.id
_entity.type
_entity.pdbx_description
1 polymer ?
#
loop_
_entity_poly.entity_id
_entity_poly.type
_entity_poly.pdbx_seq_one_letter_code
_entity_poly.pdbx_strand_id
1 'polypeptide(L)'
;MKLSIFSRTPLAAAPWELYKALKKYTALDVSLINSTARYNDGRTFPYHRLLTINDGAAMRALQESDLWHIHNYLMPQLIMIKKSQKIIAQFHSLPRLGNWKQLMNIADACYTIRQPNQEEEYKLKSLPNIIDPDEYRPIRRRSPVKIAFAPSTRVAIGHPGSKGYIQVRIVLDRIASKRDVKIIWIERIAYSKNLELKQQAHILIDDVVTGNWHRTSLEGMCFGCAVLNKVMKSPFVYATLNTLEERLLWLVDNQAILNDFQERSRLWVLQHWHAMDLIKEYVNIYEETLNAK
;
A
#
# COMPACT_ATOMS: atom_id res chain seq x y z
N MET A 1 8.87 -20.01 15.31
CA MET A 1 7.66 -19.16 15.42
C MET A 1 6.77 -19.40 14.20
N LYS A 2 5.52 -19.75 14.47
CA LYS A 2 4.45 -19.85 13.46
C LYS A 2 3.60 -18.58 13.51
N LEU A 3 3.47 -17.89 12.38
CA LEU A 3 2.78 -16.61 12.24
C LEU A 3 1.59 -16.73 11.27
N SER A 4 0.42 -16.30 11.70
CA SER A 4 -0.73 -16.11 10.83
C SER A 4 -1.01 -14.62 10.62
N ILE A 5 -0.86 -14.15 9.38
CA ILE A 5 -1.30 -12.82 8.96
C ILE A 5 -2.76 -12.93 8.55
N PHE A 6 -3.63 -12.15 9.18
CA PHE A 6 -5.05 -12.15 8.85
C PHE A 6 -5.50 -10.80 8.32
N SER A 7 -6.26 -10.81 7.23
CA SER A 7 -6.91 -9.62 6.69
C SER A 7 -8.29 -9.95 6.11
N ARG A 8 -9.31 -9.21 6.51
CA ARG A 8 -10.65 -9.38 5.94
C ARG A 8 -10.69 -9.09 4.45
N THR A 9 -10.00 -8.06 4.02
CA THR A 9 -9.90 -7.62 2.62
C THR A 9 -8.44 -7.53 2.19
N PRO A 10 -8.13 -7.49 0.89
CA PRO A 10 -6.75 -7.45 0.40
C PRO A 10 -5.92 -6.22 0.80
N LEU A 11 -6.54 -5.12 1.27
CA LEU A 11 -5.87 -3.87 1.68
C LEU A 11 -4.82 -3.39 0.67
N ALA A 12 -5.20 -3.33 -0.60
CA ALA A 12 -4.33 -2.98 -1.71
C ALA A 12 -3.02 -3.83 -1.76
N ALA A 13 -3.12 -5.11 -1.42
CA ALA A 13 -2.04 -6.09 -1.34
C ALA A 13 -1.01 -5.85 -0.19
N ALA A 14 -1.25 -4.98 0.78
CA ALA A 14 -0.29 -4.76 1.86
C ALA A 14 0.01 -6.05 2.67
N PRO A 15 -0.97 -6.86 3.10
CA PRO A 15 -0.69 -8.13 3.77
C PRO A 15 0.01 -9.16 2.88
N TRP A 16 -0.26 -9.15 1.58
CA TRP A 16 0.40 -10.02 0.60
C TRP A 16 1.89 -9.71 0.47
N GLU A 17 2.25 -8.43 0.36
CA GLU A 17 3.64 -8.02 0.25
C GLU A 17 4.42 -8.31 1.56
N LEU A 18 3.80 -8.08 2.71
CA LEU A 18 4.37 -8.48 3.99
C LEU A 18 4.61 -9.99 4.05
N TYR A 19 3.62 -10.80 3.66
CA TYR A 19 3.75 -12.26 3.61
C TYR A 19 4.91 -12.70 2.72
N LYS A 20 5.03 -12.16 1.50
CA LYS A 20 6.12 -12.49 0.59
C LYS A 20 7.49 -12.13 1.18
N ALA A 21 7.61 -10.93 1.74
CA ALA A 21 8.86 -10.49 2.34
C ALA A 21 9.28 -11.36 3.52
N LEU A 22 8.36 -11.71 4.41
CA LEU A 22 8.64 -12.64 5.52
C LEU A 22 9.09 -13.99 5.01
N LYS A 23 8.42 -14.55 4.01
CA LYS A 23 8.82 -15.83 3.39
C LYS A 23 10.18 -15.78 2.70
N LYS A 24 10.54 -14.64 2.12
CA LYS A 24 11.79 -14.47 1.37
C LYS A 24 12.99 -14.19 2.27
N TYR A 25 12.81 -13.38 3.30
CA TYR A 25 13.92 -12.82 4.08
C TYR A 25 14.02 -13.35 5.52
N THR A 26 13.12 -14.28 5.91
CA THR A 26 13.15 -14.89 7.24
C THR A 26 12.92 -16.40 7.20
N ALA A 27 13.26 -17.08 8.30
CA ALA A 27 12.95 -18.50 8.49
C ALA A 27 11.58 -18.74 9.17
N LEU A 28 10.71 -17.72 9.24
CA LEU A 28 9.41 -17.85 9.89
C LEU A 28 8.46 -18.75 9.10
N ASP A 29 7.70 -19.56 9.82
CA ASP A 29 6.58 -20.30 9.23
C ASP A 29 5.36 -19.38 9.17
N VAL A 30 5.11 -18.80 7.98
CA VAL A 30 4.10 -17.75 7.78
C VAL A 30 2.96 -18.23 6.90
N SER A 31 1.75 -17.97 7.34
CA SER A 31 0.52 -18.11 6.55
C SER A 31 -0.17 -16.76 6.39
N LEU A 32 -0.61 -16.43 5.18
CA LEU A 32 -1.51 -15.31 4.93
C LEU A 32 -2.93 -15.85 4.69
N ILE A 33 -3.88 -15.33 5.46
CA ILE A 33 -5.28 -15.75 5.45
C ILE A 33 -6.15 -14.52 5.18
N ASN A 34 -6.92 -14.57 4.09
CA ASN A 34 -7.86 -13.51 3.72
C ASN A 34 -9.30 -14.05 3.80
N SER A 35 -10.27 -13.23 4.17
CA SER A 35 -11.67 -13.59 4.03
C SER A 35 -12.13 -13.45 2.56
N THR A 36 -11.52 -12.58 1.80
CA THR A 36 -11.77 -12.43 0.36
C THR A 36 -10.51 -11.98 -0.38
N ALA A 37 -10.37 -12.43 -1.63
CA ALA A 37 -9.36 -11.95 -2.57
C ALA A 37 -9.91 -10.85 -3.51
N ARG A 38 -11.14 -10.39 -3.28
CA ARG A 38 -11.83 -9.42 -4.15
C ARG A 38 -12.42 -8.27 -3.34
N TYR A 39 -12.49 -7.11 -3.97
CA TYR A 39 -13.37 -6.02 -3.56
C TYR A 39 -14.71 -6.09 -4.32
N ASN A 40 -15.76 -5.47 -3.78
CA ASN A 40 -17.08 -5.44 -4.40
C ASN A 40 -17.11 -4.75 -5.78
N ASP A 41 -16.11 -3.94 -6.09
CA ASP A 41 -15.95 -3.25 -7.38
C ASP A 41 -15.24 -4.10 -8.46
N GLY A 42 -14.98 -5.37 -8.17
CA GLY A 42 -14.40 -6.33 -9.11
C GLY A 42 -12.87 -6.42 -9.07
N ARG A 43 -12.18 -5.56 -8.32
CA ARG A 43 -10.71 -5.68 -8.15
C ARG A 43 -10.34 -6.98 -7.47
N THR A 44 -9.38 -7.71 -8.06
CA THR A 44 -8.86 -8.97 -7.54
C THR A 44 -7.41 -8.83 -7.13
N PHE A 45 -7.01 -9.58 -6.10
CA PHE A 45 -5.67 -9.54 -5.51
C PHE A 45 -5.14 -10.96 -5.31
N PRO A 46 -3.80 -11.14 -5.27
CA PRO A 46 -3.21 -12.40 -4.89
C PRO A 46 -3.54 -12.74 -3.44
N TYR A 47 -3.57 -14.03 -3.14
CA TYR A 47 -3.79 -14.55 -1.79
C TYR A 47 -3.02 -15.86 -1.61
N HIS A 48 -2.80 -16.26 -0.35
CA HIS A 48 -2.23 -17.57 0.00
C HIS A 48 -3.35 -18.54 0.40
N ARG A 49 -4.22 -18.14 1.35
CA ARG A 49 -5.39 -18.93 1.79
C ARG A 49 -6.61 -18.03 1.90
N LEU A 50 -7.78 -18.58 1.61
CA LEU A 50 -9.06 -17.91 1.85
C LEU A 50 -9.76 -18.58 3.03
N LEU A 51 -10.21 -17.78 3.99
CA LEU A 51 -11.02 -18.25 5.11
C LEU A 51 -12.45 -18.50 4.61
N THR A 52 -12.72 -19.72 4.16
CA THR A 52 -14.04 -20.19 3.77
C THR A 52 -14.52 -21.27 4.73
N ILE A 53 -15.80 -21.60 4.71
CA ILE A 53 -16.39 -22.65 5.56
C ILE A 53 -15.68 -24.00 5.35
N ASN A 54 -15.16 -24.23 4.16
CA ASN A 54 -14.55 -25.51 3.77
C ASN A 54 -13.01 -25.48 3.77
N ASP A 55 -12.35 -24.36 4.11
CA ASP A 55 -10.87 -24.29 4.16
C ASP A 55 -10.33 -24.70 5.53
N GLY A 56 -10.28 -26.00 5.80
CA GLY A 56 -9.68 -26.54 7.01
C GLY A 56 -8.18 -26.19 7.17
N ALA A 57 -7.47 -25.87 6.09
CA ALA A 57 -6.07 -25.50 6.18
C ALA A 57 -5.89 -24.05 6.69
N ALA A 58 -6.79 -23.13 6.34
CA ALA A 58 -6.78 -21.78 6.88
C ALA A 58 -7.08 -21.80 8.39
N MET A 59 -8.07 -22.60 8.81
CA MET A 59 -8.42 -22.75 10.21
C MET A 59 -7.28 -23.39 11.02
N ARG A 60 -6.65 -24.45 10.53
CA ARG A 60 -5.48 -25.07 11.19
C ARG A 60 -4.33 -24.07 11.32
N ALA A 61 -4.01 -23.32 10.28
CA ALA A 61 -2.95 -22.32 10.33
C ALA A 61 -3.19 -21.28 11.44
N LEU A 62 -4.44 -20.80 11.61
CA LEU A 62 -4.80 -19.89 12.70
C LEU A 62 -4.65 -20.56 14.08
N GLN A 63 -5.16 -21.79 14.24
CA GLN A 63 -5.14 -22.49 15.53
C GLN A 63 -3.74 -22.91 15.98
N GLU A 64 -2.85 -23.23 15.04
CA GLU A 64 -1.49 -23.70 15.31
C GLU A 64 -0.46 -22.59 15.39
N SER A 65 -0.80 -21.35 15.05
CA SER A 65 0.15 -20.24 15.11
C SER A 65 0.37 -19.76 16.54
N ASP A 66 1.57 -19.26 16.78
CA ASP A 66 1.95 -18.64 18.05
C ASP A 66 1.43 -17.20 18.13
N LEU A 67 1.37 -16.53 16.97
CA LEU A 67 1.03 -15.13 16.85
C LEU A 67 0.11 -14.86 15.65
N TRP A 68 -0.89 -14.00 15.87
CA TRP A 68 -1.73 -13.45 14.83
C TRP A 68 -1.37 -12.00 14.56
N HIS A 69 -1.08 -11.66 13.31
CA HIS A 69 -0.98 -10.29 12.85
C HIS A 69 -2.25 -9.91 12.10
N ILE A 70 -3.13 -9.14 12.73
CA ILE A 70 -4.46 -8.80 12.23
C ILE A 70 -4.45 -7.40 11.62
N HIS A 71 -4.89 -7.29 10.36
CA HIS A 71 -4.98 -6.03 9.65
C HIS A 71 -6.41 -5.47 9.68
N ASN A 72 -6.58 -4.27 10.24
CA ASN A 72 -7.80 -3.45 10.32
C ASN A 72 -8.97 -4.04 11.10
N TYR A 73 -9.37 -5.29 10.84
CA TYR A 73 -10.67 -5.79 11.30
C TYR A 73 -10.53 -7.11 12.05
N LEU A 74 -11.12 -7.14 13.22
CA LEU A 74 -11.36 -8.37 13.95
C LEU A 74 -12.63 -9.05 13.43
N MET A 75 -12.52 -10.34 13.13
CA MET A 75 -13.69 -11.18 12.87
C MET A 75 -14.09 -11.90 14.17
N PRO A 76 -15.38 -11.86 14.58
CA PRO A 76 -15.83 -12.54 15.80
C PRO A 76 -15.44 -14.02 15.85
N GLN A 77 -15.44 -14.71 14.70
CA GLN A 77 -15.06 -16.11 14.58
C GLN A 77 -13.61 -16.38 15.03
N LEU A 78 -12.71 -15.41 14.87
CA LEU A 78 -11.33 -15.55 15.33
C LEU A 78 -11.25 -15.59 16.86
N ILE A 79 -12.09 -14.82 17.55
CA ILE A 79 -12.13 -14.82 19.02
C ILE A 79 -12.53 -16.20 19.53
N MET A 80 -13.48 -16.87 18.88
CA MET A 80 -13.97 -18.19 19.28
C MET A 80 -12.91 -19.28 19.17
N ILE A 81 -11.94 -19.14 18.29
CA ILE A 81 -10.88 -20.14 18.07
C ILE A 81 -9.55 -19.75 18.74
N LYS A 82 -9.47 -18.55 19.30
CA LYS A 82 -8.27 -18.08 20.02
C LYS A 82 -8.05 -18.91 21.27
N LYS A 83 -6.81 -19.36 21.44
CA LYS A 83 -6.33 -20.03 22.66
C LYS A 83 -5.29 -19.13 23.33
N SER A 84 -4.03 -19.43 23.11
CA SER A 84 -2.88 -18.74 23.70
C SER A 84 -2.19 -17.77 22.72
N GLN A 85 -2.70 -17.65 21.48
CA GLN A 85 -2.06 -16.80 20.46
C GLN A 85 -1.97 -15.36 20.93
N LYS A 86 -0.79 -14.78 20.79
CA LYS A 86 -0.61 -13.32 20.91
C LYS A 86 -1.19 -12.63 19.68
N ILE A 87 -1.63 -11.38 19.82
CA ILE A 87 -2.23 -10.60 18.74
C ILE A 87 -1.51 -9.28 18.55
N ILE A 88 -1.06 -9.05 17.32
CA ILE A 88 -0.65 -7.73 16.86
C ILE A 88 -1.72 -7.18 15.93
N ALA A 89 -2.14 -5.95 16.16
CA ALA A 89 -3.06 -5.21 15.29
C ALA A 89 -2.33 -4.16 14.48
N GLN A 90 -2.52 -4.15 13.15
CA GLN A 90 -2.01 -3.10 12.27
C GLN A 90 -3.15 -2.42 11.52
N PHE A 91 -3.24 -1.10 11.64
CA PHE A 91 -4.32 -0.30 11.10
C PHE A 91 -3.88 0.46 9.84
N HIS A 92 -4.59 0.23 8.73
CA HIS A 92 -4.33 0.82 7.40
C HIS A 92 -5.33 1.92 7.03
N SER A 93 -6.35 2.13 7.82
CA SER A 93 -7.40 3.12 7.60
C SER A 93 -7.64 3.94 8.86
N LEU A 94 -8.31 5.07 8.71
CA LEU A 94 -8.66 5.93 9.84
C LEU A 94 -9.57 5.19 10.83
N PRO A 95 -9.44 5.35 12.17
CA PRO A 95 -10.23 4.65 13.19
C PRO A 95 -11.73 4.84 13.03
N ARG A 96 -12.16 6.04 12.61
CA ARG A 96 -13.57 6.34 12.34
C ARG A 96 -14.19 5.52 11.20
N LEU A 97 -13.34 4.84 10.40
CA LEU A 97 -13.77 4.00 9.27
C LEU A 97 -13.84 2.51 9.61
N GLY A 98 -13.53 2.12 10.86
CA GLY A 98 -13.49 0.72 11.26
C GLY A 98 -13.69 0.51 12.76
N ASN A 99 -13.97 -0.73 13.15
CA ASN A 99 -14.12 -1.14 14.56
C ASN A 99 -12.76 -1.36 15.25
N TRP A 100 -11.90 -0.35 15.27
CA TRP A 100 -10.58 -0.44 15.88
C TRP A 100 -10.63 -0.78 17.37
N LYS A 101 -11.58 -0.18 18.09
CA LYS A 101 -11.68 -0.38 19.55
C LYS A 101 -11.76 -1.85 19.94
N GLN A 102 -12.53 -2.66 19.24
CA GLN A 102 -12.65 -4.08 19.54
C GLN A 102 -11.33 -4.81 19.35
N LEU A 103 -10.62 -4.54 18.26
CA LEU A 103 -9.32 -5.15 18.01
C LEU A 103 -8.25 -4.62 18.99
N MET A 104 -8.24 -3.32 19.27
CA MET A 104 -7.32 -2.72 20.25
C MET A 104 -7.47 -3.29 21.66
N ASN A 105 -8.71 -3.61 22.07
CA ASN A 105 -8.97 -4.15 23.42
C ASN A 105 -8.43 -5.57 23.63
N ILE A 106 -8.17 -6.32 22.57
CA ILE A 106 -7.70 -7.72 22.67
C ILE A 106 -6.30 -7.93 22.13
N ALA A 107 -5.73 -6.92 21.44
CA ALA A 107 -4.40 -7.01 20.88
C ALA A 107 -3.34 -6.75 21.96
N ASP A 108 -2.28 -7.55 21.94
CA ASP A 108 -1.10 -7.38 22.80
C ASP A 108 -0.27 -6.17 22.35
N ALA A 109 -0.29 -5.83 21.06
CA ALA A 109 0.36 -4.63 20.52
C ALA A 109 -0.43 -4.05 19.32
N CYS A 110 -0.41 -2.73 19.19
CA CYS A 110 -1.15 -1.99 18.16
C CYS A 110 -0.22 -1.03 17.39
N TYR A 111 -0.36 -1.02 16.07
CA TYR A 111 0.43 -0.18 15.16
C TYR A 111 -0.45 0.44 14.09
N THR A 112 -0.01 1.59 13.57
CA THR A 112 -0.53 2.15 12.30
C THR A 112 0.42 1.85 11.16
N ILE A 113 0.02 2.12 9.92
CA ILE A 113 0.96 2.20 8.81
C ILE A 113 1.74 3.52 8.90
N ARG A 114 3.02 3.48 8.48
CA ARG A 114 3.91 4.66 8.45
C ARG A 114 3.48 5.62 7.34
N GLN A 115 2.64 6.59 7.73
CA GLN A 115 2.16 7.67 6.87
C GLN A 115 2.14 8.97 7.66
N PRO A 116 2.53 10.14 7.07
CA PRO A 116 2.74 11.39 7.82
C PRO A 116 1.59 11.80 8.74
N ASN A 117 0.34 11.68 8.27
CA ASN A 117 -0.83 12.17 9.02
C ASN A 117 -1.48 11.13 9.94
N GLN A 118 -1.01 9.87 9.94
CA GLN A 118 -1.62 8.82 10.77
C GLN A 118 -0.93 8.66 12.12
N GLU A 119 0.35 8.95 12.20
CA GLU A 119 1.12 8.86 13.44
C GLU A 119 0.64 9.88 14.46
N GLU A 120 0.32 11.10 14.03
CA GLU A 120 -0.16 12.17 14.91
C GLU A 120 -1.59 11.92 15.44
N GLU A 121 -2.50 11.41 14.60
CA GLU A 121 -3.91 11.24 14.96
C GLU A 121 -4.12 10.15 16.01
N TYR A 122 -3.26 9.13 16.09
CA TYR A 122 -3.55 7.93 16.88
C TYR A 122 -2.61 7.66 18.04
N LYS A 123 -1.49 8.38 18.14
CA LYS A 123 -0.44 8.12 19.14
C LYS A 123 0.03 6.67 19.21
N LEU A 124 -0.14 5.93 18.11
CA LEU A 124 0.34 4.57 17.94
C LEU A 124 1.69 4.58 17.20
N LYS A 125 2.57 3.67 17.56
CA LYS A 125 3.78 3.41 16.75
C LYS A 125 3.38 2.99 15.35
N SER A 126 4.18 3.31 14.35
CA SER A 126 3.90 2.98 12.96
C SER A 126 4.83 1.90 12.42
N LEU A 127 4.31 1.08 11.51
CA LEU A 127 5.05 0.10 10.74
C LEU A 127 5.01 0.46 9.25
N PRO A 128 6.11 0.27 8.51
CA PRO A 128 6.15 0.58 7.09
C PRO A 128 5.25 -0.37 6.29
N ASN A 129 4.60 0.12 5.23
CA ASN A 129 4.06 -0.76 4.20
C ASN A 129 5.23 -1.43 3.47
N ILE A 130 5.31 -2.74 3.56
CA ILE A 130 6.37 -3.49 2.89
C ILE A 130 6.15 -3.48 1.38
N ILE A 131 7.23 -3.25 0.65
CA ILE A 131 7.35 -3.51 -0.78
C ILE A 131 8.77 -3.99 -1.05
N ASP A 132 8.93 -4.99 -1.90
CA ASP A 132 10.24 -5.47 -2.29
C ASP A 132 10.64 -4.89 -3.66
N PRO A 133 11.50 -3.85 -3.71
CA PRO A 133 11.83 -3.21 -4.97
C PRO A 133 12.51 -4.14 -5.99
N ASP A 134 13.08 -5.28 -5.58
CA ASP A 134 13.66 -6.26 -6.49
C ASP A 134 12.62 -6.97 -7.36
N GLU A 135 11.37 -7.04 -6.88
CA GLU A 135 10.26 -7.62 -7.64
C GLU A 135 9.63 -6.63 -8.64
N TYR A 136 9.95 -5.34 -8.51
CA TYR A 136 9.40 -4.25 -9.31
C TYR A 136 10.48 -3.69 -10.25
N ARG A 137 10.63 -4.29 -11.43
CA ARG A 137 11.69 -3.90 -12.36
C ARG A 137 11.23 -2.76 -13.27
N PRO A 138 11.98 -1.63 -13.32
CA PRO A 138 11.75 -0.61 -14.34
C PRO A 138 11.91 -1.19 -15.74
N ILE A 139 11.16 -0.64 -16.71
CA ILE A 139 11.30 -0.95 -18.13
C ILE A 139 11.73 0.30 -18.88
N ARG A 140 12.34 0.12 -20.07
CA ARG A 140 12.61 1.23 -20.97
C ARG A 140 11.27 1.74 -21.52
N ARG A 141 10.94 2.98 -21.20
CA ARG A 141 9.73 3.64 -21.68
C ARG A 141 10.01 4.41 -22.95
N ARG A 142 9.03 4.47 -23.86
CA ARG A 142 9.12 5.18 -25.13
C ARG A 142 8.08 6.31 -25.15
N SER A 143 8.36 7.33 -25.97
CA SER A 143 7.38 8.40 -26.28
C SER A 143 6.06 7.82 -26.79
N PRO A 144 4.95 8.52 -26.57
CA PRO A 144 4.86 9.77 -25.82
C PRO A 144 4.99 9.55 -24.30
N VAL A 145 5.15 10.65 -23.55
CA VAL A 145 5.13 10.61 -22.07
C VAL A 145 3.80 10.04 -21.60
N LYS A 146 3.86 9.05 -20.72
CA LYS A 146 2.68 8.37 -20.16
C LYS A 146 2.46 8.83 -18.73
N ILE A 147 1.28 9.36 -18.44
CA ILE A 147 0.87 9.83 -17.11
C ILE A 147 -0.19 8.88 -16.59
N ALA A 148 0.09 8.22 -15.45
CA ALA A 148 -0.86 7.32 -14.82
C ALA A 148 -1.53 7.95 -13.60
N PHE A 149 -2.80 7.66 -13.40
CA PHE A 149 -3.54 7.97 -12.18
C PHE A 149 -4.32 6.73 -11.73
N ALA A 150 -4.11 6.35 -10.46
CA ALA A 150 -4.72 5.17 -9.85
C ALA A 150 -5.59 5.57 -8.63
N PRO A 151 -6.78 6.15 -8.86
CA PRO A 151 -7.69 6.50 -7.78
C PRO A 151 -8.25 5.24 -7.11
N SER A 152 -8.32 5.24 -5.79
CA SER A 152 -8.99 4.16 -5.06
C SER A 152 -10.51 4.26 -5.15
N THR A 153 -11.04 5.48 -5.27
CA THR A 153 -12.48 5.78 -5.34
C THR A 153 -12.73 6.99 -6.22
N ARG A 154 -13.97 7.15 -6.69
CA ARG A 154 -14.43 8.32 -7.43
C ARG A 154 -15.21 9.32 -6.55
N VAL A 155 -14.92 9.33 -5.26
CA VAL A 155 -15.62 10.18 -4.29
C VAL A 155 -15.15 11.63 -4.36
N ALA A 156 -16.03 12.52 -3.94
CA ALA A 156 -15.76 13.95 -3.88
C ALA A 156 -14.62 14.30 -2.89
N ILE A 157 -14.01 15.47 -3.07
CA ILE A 157 -13.07 16.05 -2.11
C ILE A 157 -13.77 16.21 -0.76
N GLY A 158 -13.05 15.95 0.32
CA GLY A 158 -13.59 15.95 1.69
C GLY A 158 -14.04 14.56 2.16
N HIS A 159 -14.27 13.61 1.27
CA HIS A 159 -14.48 12.23 1.66
C HIS A 159 -13.13 11.56 2.00
N PRO A 160 -13.02 10.81 3.10
CA PRO A 160 -11.81 10.03 3.41
C PRO A 160 -11.41 9.11 2.26
N GLY A 161 -10.16 9.17 1.87
CA GLY A 161 -9.62 8.40 0.73
C GLY A 161 -9.86 9.01 -0.65
N SER A 162 -10.44 10.23 -0.73
CA SER A 162 -10.51 10.97 -1.99
C SER A 162 -9.12 11.41 -2.43
N LYS A 163 -8.77 11.08 -3.67
CA LYS A 163 -7.55 11.57 -4.35
C LYS A 163 -7.86 12.69 -5.35
N GLY A 164 -9.01 13.37 -5.21
CA GLY A 164 -9.42 14.45 -6.09
C GLY A 164 -9.76 14.00 -7.51
N TYR A 165 -10.45 12.87 -7.66
CA TYR A 165 -10.71 12.21 -8.95
C TYR A 165 -11.18 13.18 -10.05
N ILE A 166 -12.21 13.99 -9.78
CA ILE A 166 -12.80 14.90 -10.77
C ILE A 166 -11.80 15.98 -11.18
N GLN A 167 -11.11 16.59 -10.22
CA GLN A 167 -10.16 17.66 -10.45
C GLN A 167 -8.92 17.18 -11.22
N VAL A 168 -8.40 16.02 -10.81
CA VAL A 168 -7.27 15.39 -11.51
C VAL A 168 -7.67 15.06 -12.95
N ARG A 169 -8.88 14.55 -13.18
CA ARG A 169 -9.38 14.26 -14.52
C ARG A 169 -9.41 15.51 -15.39
N ILE A 170 -9.99 16.61 -14.92
CA ILE A 170 -10.03 17.88 -15.65
C ILE A 170 -8.62 18.35 -16.04
N VAL A 171 -7.66 18.25 -15.11
CA VAL A 171 -6.27 18.62 -15.37
C VAL A 171 -5.66 17.69 -16.42
N LEU A 172 -5.84 16.38 -16.32
CA LEU A 172 -5.28 15.43 -17.29
C LEU A 172 -5.86 15.62 -18.70
N ASP A 173 -7.16 15.91 -18.81
CA ASP A 173 -7.80 16.21 -20.09
C ASP A 173 -7.21 17.49 -20.73
N ARG A 174 -6.93 18.54 -19.91
CA ARG A 174 -6.26 19.76 -20.38
C ARG A 174 -4.80 19.50 -20.80
N ILE A 175 -4.06 18.68 -20.08
CA ILE A 175 -2.68 18.32 -20.46
C ILE A 175 -2.68 17.59 -21.80
N ALA A 176 -3.56 16.60 -21.97
CA ALA A 176 -3.68 15.83 -23.21
C ALA A 176 -4.11 16.69 -24.41
N SER A 177 -4.85 17.79 -24.18
CA SER A 177 -5.19 18.73 -25.26
C SER A 177 -4.03 19.66 -25.65
N LYS A 178 -3.02 19.85 -24.78
CA LYS A 178 -1.90 20.78 -24.99
C LYS A 178 -0.60 20.08 -25.39
N ARG A 179 -0.45 18.79 -25.10
CA ARG A 179 0.80 18.03 -25.29
C ARG A 179 0.52 16.62 -25.78
N ASP A 180 1.45 16.09 -26.56
CA ASP A 180 1.44 14.66 -26.94
C ASP A 180 1.81 13.81 -25.74
N VAL A 181 0.80 13.42 -24.97
CA VAL A 181 0.91 12.54 -23.79
C VAL A 181 -0.15 11.47 -23.85
N LYS A 182 0.14 10.32 -23.23
CA LYS A 182 -0.84 9.25 -23.06
C LYS A 182 -1.30 9.18 -21.60
N ILE A 183 -2.60 9.34 -21.35
CA ILE A 183 -3.17 9.18 -20.02
C ILE A 183 -3.53 7.70 -19.78
N ILE A 184 -3.07 7.15 -18.66
CA ILE A 184 -3.35 5.78 -18.21
C ILE A 184 -4.25 5.84 -16.97
N TRP A 185 -5.52 5.51 -17.15
CA TRP A 185 -6.48 5.36 -16.06
C TRP A 185 -6.38 3.95 -15.48
N ILE A 186 -6.13 3.85 -14.15
CA ILE A 186 -5.96 2.57 -13.46
C ILE A 186 -7.09 2.41 -12.45
N GLU A 187 -8.21 1.85 -12.90
CA GLU A 187 -9.42 1.73 -12.10
C GLU A 187 -10.06 0.34 -12.23
N ARG A 188 -10.51 -0.22 -11.11
CA ARG A 188 -11.34 -1.43 -11.03
C ARG A 188 -10.80 -2.63 -11.81
N ILE A 189 -9.50 -2.80 -11.82
CA ILE A 189 -8.80 -3.88 -12.53
C ILE A 189 -8.06 -4.79 -11.55
N ALA A 190 -7.67 -5.98 -12.00
CA ALA A 190 -6.86 -6.90 -11.24
C ALA A 190 -5.53 -6.26 -10.80
N TYR A 191 -5.03 -6.63 -9.63
CA TYR A 191 -3.79 -6.08 -9.07
C TYR A 191 -2.58 -6.25 -10.01
N SER A 192 -2.44 -7.41 -10.65
CA SER A 192 -1.38 -7.65 -11.62
C SER A 192 -1.43 -6.67 -12.80
N LYS A 193 -2.62 -6.42 -13.34
CA LYS A 193 -2.81 -5.44 -14.42
C LYS A 193 -2.58 -4.00 -13.97
N ASN A 194 -2.93 -3.68 -12.73
CA ASN A 194 -2.64 -2.39 -12.11
C ASN A 194 -1.11 -2.14 -12.07
N LEU A 195 -0.33 -3.14 -11.64
CA LEU A 195 1.13 -3.05 -11.61
C LEU A 195 1.73 -2.91 -13.02
N GLU A 196 1.24 -3.70 -13.98
CA GLU A 196 1.67 -3.62 -15.38
C GLU A 196 1.48 -2.20 -15.96
N LEU A 197 0.32 -1.58 -15.70
CA LEU A 197 0.04 -0.23 -16.17
C LEU A 197 0.91 0.83 -15.47
N LYS A 198 1.17 0.70 -14.16
CA LYS A 198 2.10 1.58 -13.44
C LYS A 198 3.52 1.46 -13.98
N GLN A 199 3.98 0.25 -14.30
CA GLN A 199 5.30 0.02 -14.87
C GLN A 199 5.51 0.76 -16.20
N GLN A 200 4.45 0.92 -17.00
CA GLN A 200 4.50 1.64 -18.27
C GLN A 200 4.52 3.17 -18.12
N ALA A 201 4.15 3.70 -16.96
CA ALA A 201 4.02 5.14 -16.75
C ALA A 201 5.38 5.82 -16.54
N HIS A 202 5.56 7.01 -17.10
CA HIS A 202 6.70 7.89 -16.82
C HIS A 202 6.44 8.72 -15.56
N ILE A 203 5.18 9.15 -15.40
CA ILE A 203 4.69 9.98 -14.30
C ILE A 203 3.53 9.24 -13.64
N LEU A 204 3.51 9.21 -12.31
CA LEU A 204 2.41 8.63 -11.53
C LEU A 204 1.86 9.67 -10.55
N ILE A 205 0.56 9.94 -10.63
CA ILE A 205 -0.13 10.77 -9.64
C ILE A 205 -0.68 9.85 -8.56
N ASP A 206 -0.31 10.11 -7.30
CA ASP A 206 -0.88 9.39 -6.15
C ASP A 206 -1.87 10.27 -5.40
N ASP A 207 -1.44 10.98 -4.36
CA ASP A 207 -2.31 11.77 -3.51
C ASP A 207 -1.87 13.25 -3.48
N VAL A 208 -2.61 14.07 -4.22
CA VAL A 208 -2.39 15.53 -4.28
C VAL A 208 -3.38 16.29 -3.39
N VAL A 209 -4.12 15.58 -2.52
CA VAL A 209 -5.19 16.12 -1.66
C VAL A 209 -4.83 16.06 -0.19
N THR A 210 -4.55 14.87 0.34
CA THR A 210 -4.45 14.65 1.79
C THR A 210 -3.05 14.83 2.37
N GLY A 211 -2.01 14.68 1.55
CA GLY A 211 -0.62 14.76 2.01
C GLY A 211 -0.11 13.44 2.62
N ASN A 212 -0.76 12.33 2.31
CA ASN A 212 -0.27 10.99 2.61
C ASN A 212 0.35 10.35 1.37
N TRP A 213 1.34 9.49 1.57
CA TRP A 213 1.75 8.59 0.51
C TRP A 213 1.12 7.22 0.69
N HIS A 214 0.69 6.64 -0.40
CA HIS A 214 0.07 5.31 -0.38
C HIS A 214 0.99 4.27 -1.04
N ARG A 215 0.56 3.01 -1.03
CA ARG A 215 1.24 1.96 -1.80
C ARG A 215 1.44 2.33 -3.27
N THR A 216 0.51 3.07 -3.84
CA THR A 216 0.61 3.61 -5.21
C THR A 216 1.91 4.40 -5.41
N SER A 217 2.29 5.26 -4.45
CA SER A 217 3.57 5.98 -4.50
C SER A 217 4.76 5.02 -4.47
N LEU A 218 4.77 4.07 -3.53
CA LEU A 218 5.86 3.09 -3.39
C LEU A 218 6.02 2.24 -4.66
N GLU A 219 4.92 1.72 -5.20
CA GLU A 219 4.90 0.95 -6.45
C GLU A 219 5.42 1.78 -7.63
N GLY A 220 4.98 3.05 -7.74
CA GLY A 220 5.46 3.97 -8.76
C GLY A 220 6.96 4.24 -8.64
N MET A 221 7.46 4.50 -7.45
CA MET A 221 8.89 4.70 -7.19
C MET A 221 9.71 3.43 -7.49
N CYS A 222 9.20 2.26 -7.13
CA CYS A 222 9.83 0.99 -7.47
C CYS A 222 9.96 0.78 -8.98
N PHE A 223 8.98 1.19 -9.76
CA PHE A 223 9.07 1.18 -11.22
C PHE A 223 9.87 2.34 -11.80
N GLY A 224 10.39 3.25 -10.98
CA GLY A 224 11.11 4.44 -11.44
C GLY A 224 10.18 5.42 -12.16
N CYS A 225 8.99 5.68 -11.66
CA CYS A 225 8.14 6.78 -12.10
C CYS A 225 8.53 8.07 -11.35
N ALA A 226 8.38 9.23 -11.99
CA ALA A 226 8.28 10.50 -11.26
C ALA A 226 6.92 10.53 -10.57
N VAL A 227 6.90 10.54 -9.23
CA VAL A 227 5.66 10.44 -8.44
C VAL A 227 5.24 11.80 -7.92
N LEU A 228 4.02 12.25 -8.32
CA LEU A 228 3.41 13.47 -7.78
C LEU A 228 2.61 13.15 -6.52
N ASN A 229 2.90 13.90 -5.46
CA ASN A 229 2.24 13.76 -4.18
C ASN A 229 2.24 15.12 -3.43
N LYS A 230 1.29 15.33 -2.51
CA LYS A 230 1.25 16.51 -1.63
C LYS A 230 2.19 16.39 -0.42
N VAL A 231 3.18 15.54 -0.47
CA VAL A 231 4.19 15.38 0.57
C VAL A 231 5.45 16.16 0.19
N MET A 232 5.84 17.12 1.03
CA MET A 232 7.06 17.93 0.84
C MET A 232 8.31 17.13 1.30
N LYS A 233 8.56 15.98 0.67
CA LYS A 233 9.69 15.12 0.97
C LYS A 233 10.25 14.53 -0.32
N SER A 234 11.58 14.57 -0.48
CA SER A 234 12.23 13.81 -1.55
C SER A 234 11.88 12.31 -1.43
N PRO A 235 11.67 11.60 -2.54
CA PRO A 235 11.87 12.01 -3.93
C PRO A 235 10.58 12.49 -4.66
N PHE A 236 9.52 12.84 -3.94
CA PHE A 236 8.26 13.25 -4.56
C PHE A 236 8.38 14.56 -5.31
N VAL A 237 7.70 14.67 -6.43
CA VAL A 237 7.34 15.95 -7.04
C VAL A 237 6.16 16.51 -6.24
N TYR A 238 6.41 17.53 -5.43
CA TYR A 238 5.35 18.16 -4.65
C TYR A 238 4.31 18.78 -5.57
N ALA A 239 3.06 18.35 -5.41
CA ALA A 239 1.92 18.87 -6.12
C ALA A 239 0.66 18.88 -5.24
N THR A 240 -0.14 19.92 -5.37
CA THR A 240 -1.50 20.04 -4.86
C THR A 240 -2.46 20.11 -6.04
N LEU A 241 -3.76 20.03 -5.80
CA LEU A 241 -4.75 20.22 -6.88
C LEU A 241 -4.55 21.55 -7.63
N ASN A 242 -4.15 22.61 -6.92
CA ASN A 242 -3.94 23.93 -7.53
C ASN A 242 -2.67 24.03 -8.38
N THR A 243 -1.65 23.24 -8.08
CA THR A 243 -0.35 23.26 -8.78
C THR A 243 -0.16 22.08 -9.72
N LEU A 244 -1.11 21.13 -9.76
CA LEU A 244 -0.97 19.87 -10.49
C LEU A 244 -0.73 20.08 -11.99
N GLU A 245 -1.48 20.98 -12.64
CA GLU A 245 -1.33 21.26 -14.08
C GLU A 245 0.05 21.84 -14.38
N GLU A 246 0.50 22.82 -13.62
CA GLU A 246 1.83 23.43 -13.74
C GLU A 246 2.94 22.38 -13.58
N ARG A 247 2.86 21.53 -12.54
CA ARG A 247 3.88 20.51 -12.28
C ARG A 247 3.92 19.42 -13.34
N LEU A 248 2.77 19.04 -13.89
CA LEU A 248 2.72 18.09 -15.00
C LEU A 248 3.31 18.66 -16.27
N LEU A 249 2.96 19.90 -16.65
CA LEU A 249 3.56 20.58 -17.81
C LEU A 249 5.07 20.72 -17.66
N TRP A 250 5.52 21.13 -16.47
CA TRP A 250 6.94 21.25 -16.16
C TRP A 250 7.71 19.94 -16.37
N LEU A 251 7.16 18.80 -15.92
CA LEU A 251 7.78 17.49 -16.14
C LEU A 251 7.73 17.05 -17.61
N VAL A 252 6.59 17.26 -18.28
CA VAL A 252 6.39 16.83 -19.67
C VAL A 252 7.30 17.63 -20.61
N ASP A 253 7.46 18.94 -20.37
CA ASP A 253 8.24 19.83 -21.21
C ASP A 253 9.76 19.76 -20.92
N ASN A 254 10.18 19.10 -19.81
CA ASN A 254 11.58 19.02 -19.39
C ASN A 254 12.05 17.58 -19.18
N GLN A 255 12.42 16.90 -20.25
CA GLN A 255 12.79 15.47 -20.21
C GLN A 255 13.95 15.20 -19.25
N ALA A 256 14.93 16.08 -19.13
CA ALA A 256 16.06 15.91 -18.21
C ALA A 256 15.59 15.91 -16.74
N ILE A 257 14.67 16.79 -16.39
CA ILE A 257 14.06 16.86 -15.05
C ILE A 257 13.21 15.65 -14.78
N LEU A 258 12.41 15.21 -15.75
CA LEU A 258 11.61 13.99 -15.63
C LEU A 258 12.49 12.78 -15.36
N ASN A 259 13.59 12.62 -16.10
CA ASN A 259 14.53 11.51 -15.91
C ASN A 259 15.20 11.56 -14.52
N ASP A 260 15.60 12.74 -14.05
CA ASP A 260 16.18 12.92 -12.71
C ASP A 260 15.21 12.49 -11.60
N PHE A 261 13.94 12.89 -11.67
CA PHE A 261 12.93 12.45 -10.71
C PHE A 261 12.67 10.95 -10.77
N GLN A 262 12.68 10.35 -11.95
CA GLN A 262 12.52 8.91 -12.14
C GLN A 262 13.66 8.13 -11.48
N GLU A 263 14.90 8.56 -11.69
CA GLU A 263 16.08 7.95 -11.10
C GLU A 263 16.09 8.10 -9.58
N ARG A 264 15.88 9.32 -9.09
CA ARG A 264 15.81 9.59 -7.63
C ARG A 264 14.70 8.79 -6.95
N SER A 265 13.54 8.64 -7.57
CA SER A 265 12.45 7.81 -7.05
C SER A 265 12.90 6.35 -6.87
N ARG A 266 13.54 5.79 -7.89
CA ARG A 266 14.03 4.41 -7.83
C ARG A 266 15.13 4.22 -6.79
N LEU A 267 16.13 5.11 -6.77
CA LEU A 267 17.24 5.06 -5.80
C LEU A 267 16.72 5.18 -4.37
N TRP A 268 15.75 6.05 -4.14
CA TRP A 268 15.19 6.25 -2.80
C TRP A 268 14.55 4.98 -2.22
N VAL A 269 13.74 4.24 -3.00
CA VAL A 269 13.13 2.99 -2.49
C VAL A 269 14.17 1.91 -2.27
N LEU A 270 15.21 1.83 -3.11
CA LEU A 270 16.31 0.88 -2.92
C LEU A 270 17.11 1.17 -1.64
N GLN A 271 17.32 2.45 -1.32
CA GLN A 271 18.15 2.87 -0.17
C GLN A 271 17.38 2.97 1.14
N HIS A 272 16.08 3.32 1.10
CA HIS A 272 15.33 3.69 2.30
C HIS A 272 14.06 2.87 2.53
N TRP A 273 13.65 2.04 1.56
CA TRP A 273 12.39 1.30 1.65
C TRP A 273 12.48 -0.15 1.18
N HIS A 274 13.69 -0.72 1.22
CA HIS A 274 13.89 -2.10 0.80
C HIS A 274 13.28 -3.08 1.82
N ALA A 275 12.50 -4.05 1.32
CA ALA A 275 11.81 -5.03 2.16
C ALA A 275 12.77 -5.79 3.10
N MET A 276 13.96 -6.15 2.62
CA MET A 276 14.98 -6.87 3.41
C MET A 276 15.36 -6.14 4.70
N ASP A 277 15.39 -4.81 4.69
CA ASP A 277 15.74 -4.03 5.87
C ASP A 277 14.52 -3.75 6.74
N LEU A 278 13.39 -3.38 6.11
CA LEU A 278 12.17 -3.04 6.84
C LEU A 278 11.52 -4.25 7.53
N ILE A 279 11.73 -5.46 7.01
CA ILE A 279 11.15 -6.66 7.61
C ILE A 279 11.74 -6.97 9.00
N LYS A 280 12.95 -6.49 9.30
CA LYS A 280 13.59 -6.62 10.61
C LYS A 280 12.76 -5.95 11.71
N GLU A 281 12.13 -4.81 11.41
CA GLU A 281 11.23 -4.13 12.35
C GLU A 281 10.04 -5.03 12.73
N TYR A 282 9.48 -5.73 11.75
CA TYR A 282 8.37 -6.67 11.99
C TYR A 282 8.80 -7.87 12.81
N VAL A 283 9.95 -8.48 12.51
CA VAL A 283 10.48 -9.62 13.25
C VAL A 283 10.73 -9.24 14.71
N ASN A 284 11.37 -8.11 14.97
CA ASN A 284 11.64 -7.62 16.34
C ASN A 284 10.32 -7.47 17.13
N ILE A 285 9.30 -6.86 16.52
CA ILE A 285 8.00 -6.68 17.17
C ILE A 285 7.32 -8.02 17.45
N TYR A 286 7.43 -8.98 16.55
CA TYR A 286 6.88 -10.33 16.79
C TYR A 286 7.56 -11.02 17.98
N GLU A 287 8.88 -10.93 18.06
CA GLU A 287 9.66 -11.50 19.16
C GLU A 287 9.37 -10.78 20.49
N GLU A 288 9.34 -9.46 20.50
CA GLU A 288 8.98 -8.66 21.67
C GLU A 288 7.59 -9.02 22.19
N THR A 289 6.59 -9.14 21.29
CA THR A 289 5.21 -9.46 21.65
C THR A 289 5.07 -10.85 22.23
N LEU A 290 5.79 -11.84 21.69
CA LEU A 290 5.77 -13.21 22.22
C LEU A 290 6.45 -13.32 23.59
N ASN A 291 7.51 -12.55 23.83
CA ASN A 291 8.28 -12.57 25.07
C ASN A 291 7.67 -11.67 26.16
N ALA A 292 6.72 -10.82 25.84
CA ALA A 292 5.98 -10.03 26.83
C ALA A 292 5.14 -10.95 27.74
N LYS A 293 5.42 -10.86 29.06
CA LYS A 293 4.73 -11.63 30.11
C LYS A 293 3.30 -11.17 30.33
#